data_084e038ea653b86e649d3344438838ee
#
_entry.id   084e038ea653b86e649d3344438838ee
#
_cell.length_a   1.000
_cell.length_b   1.000
_cell.length_c   1.000
_cell.angle_alpha   90.00
_cell.angle_beta   90.00
_cell.angle_gamma   90.00
#
_symmetry.space_group_name_H-M   'P 1'
#
loop_
_entity.id
_entity.type
_entity.pdbx_description
1 polymer ?
#
loop_
_entity_poly.entity_id
_entity_poly.type
_entity_poly.pdbx_seq_one_letter_code
_entity_poly.pdbx_strand_id
1 'polypeptide(L)' 'MFERVDYRVERIDGDYAYLKCVDVPDGDEKCVARALLPADINEGSGLAYEMLEYTLL' A
#
# COMPACT_ATOMS: atom_id res chain seq x y z
N MET A 1 -6.31 -18.68 -9.15
CA MET A 1 -5.46 -18.45 -7.97
C MET A 1 -5.15 -16.97 -7.86
N PHE A 2 -5.31 -16.42 -6.67
CA PHE A 2 -5.05 -15.01 -6.44
C PHE A 2 -3.63 -14.83 -5.92
N GLU A 3 -2.95 -13.83 -6.46
CA GLU A 3 -1.63 -13.48 -6.00
C GLU A 3 -1.73 -12.36 -4.98
N ARG A 4 -0.94 -12.48 -3.93
CA ARG A 4 -0.83 -11.44 -2.93
C ARG A 4 0.40 -10.60 -3.21
N VAL A 5 0.24 -9.29 -3.16
CA VAL A 5 1.34 -8.36 -3.29
C VAL A 5 1.42 -7.54 -2.01
N ASP A 6 2.60 -7.50 -1.41
CA ASP A 6 2.82 -6.73 -0.20
C ASP A 6 3.40 -5.37 -0.55
N TYR A 7 2.84 -4.34 0.06
CA TYR A 7 3.27 -2.96 -0.13
C TYR A 7 3.68 -2.35 1.20
N ARG A 8 4.47 -1.30 1.11
CA ARG A 8 4.83 -0.50 2.26
C ARG A 8 4.43 0.94 1.97
N VAL A 9 3.82 1.60 2.96
CA VAL A 9 3.47 3.01 2.85
C VAL A 9 4.74 3.83 3.01
N GLU A 10 5.18 4.47 1.93
CA GLU A 10 6.39 5.29 1.96
C GLU A 10 6.10 6.68 2.50
N ARG A 11 4.97 7.25 2.11
CA ARG A 11 4.54 8.54 2.64
C ARG A 11 3.05 8.75 2.40
N ILE A 12 2.49 9.67 3.14
CA ILE A 12 1.08 10.06 3.01
C ILE A 12 1.04 11.55 2.73
N ASP A 13 0.28 11.93 1.72
CA ASP A 13 0.14 13.32 1.33
C ASP A 13 -1.34 13.63 1.10
N GLY A 14 -1.97 14.26 2.12
CA GLY A 14 -3.38 14.58 2.06
C GLY A 14 -4.25 13.35 1.91
N ASP A 15 -4.99 13.28 0.81
CA ASP A 15 -5.92 12.18 0.55
C ASP A 15 -5.27 10.99 -0.17
N TYR A 16 -3.96 11.03 -0.36
CA TYR A 16 -3.24 9.99 -1.10
C TYR A 16 -2.12 9.40 -0.27
N ALA A 17 -1.87 8.11 -0.48
CA ALA A 17 -0.73 7.43 0.08
C ALA A 17 0.14 6.91 -1.06
N TYR A 18 1.45 6.92 -0.85
CA TYR A 18 2.41 6.42 -1.83
C TYR A 18 2.98 5.12 -1.32
N LEU A 19 2.76 4.07 -2.11
CA LEU A 19 3.12 2.70 -1.73
C LEU A 19 4.24 2.20 -2.61
N LYS A 20 5.10 1.39 -2.03
CA LYS A 20 6.10 0.62 -2.79
C LYS A 20 5.92 -0.85 -2.52
N CYS A 21 6.09 -1.65 -3.58
CA CYS A 21 6.10 -3.09 -3.45
C CYS A 21 7.33 -3.53 -2.65
N VAL A 22 7.12 -4.32 -1.62
CA VAL A 22 8.20 -4.78 -0.73
C VAL A 22 9.21 -5.63 -1.49
N ASP A 23 8.74 -6.39 -2.48
CA ASP A 23 9.58 -7.28 -3.26
C ASP A 23 10.35 -6.56 -4.38
N VAL A 24 10.00 -5.31 -4.66
CA VAL A 24 10.64 -4.50 -5.70
C VAL A 24 10.96 -3.12 -5.12
N PRO A 25 11.92 -3.04 -4.20
CA PRO A 25 12.20 -1.78 -3.49
C PRO A 25 12.67 -0.65 -4.40
N ASP A 26 13.23 -0.98 -5.57
CA ASP A 26 13.67 0.02 -6.55
C ASP A 26 12.57 0.37 -7.55
N GLY A 27 11.38 -0.17 -7.37
CA GLY A 27 10.25 0.12 -8.25
C GLY A 27 9.64 1.49 -8.00
N ASP A 28 8.75 1.88 -8.90
CA ASP A 28 8.05 3.16 -8.77
C ASP A 28 7.05 3.14 -7.63
N GLU A 29 6.82 4.31 -7.06
CA GLU A 29 5.77 4.48 -6.06
C GLU A 29 4.40 4.41 -6.75
N LYS A 30 3.46 3.77 -6.08
CA LYS A 30 2.08 3.71 -6.51
C LYS A 30 1.27 4.69 -5.67
N CYS A 31 0.60 5.62 -6.34
CA CYS A 31 -0.25 6.60 -5.66
C CYS A 31 -1.65 6.02 -5.53
N VAL A 32 -2.15 5.88 -4.31
CA VAL A 32 -3.46 5.29 -4.04
C VAL A 32 -4.24 6.21 -3.11
N ALA A 33 -5.51 6.42 -3.43
CA ALA A 33 -6.38 7.22 -2.57
C ALA A 33 -6.55 6.54 -1.21
N ARG A 34 -6.46 7.32 -0.15
CA ARG A 34 -6.59 6.80 1.21
C ARG A 34 -7.97 6.18 1.46
N ALA A 35 -8.98 6.62 0.73
CA ALA A 35 -10.31 6.05 0.84
C ALA A 35 -10.36 4.56 0.47
N LEU A 36 -9.39 4.09 -0.30
CA LEU A 36 -9.27 2.69 -0.71
C LEU A 36 -8.42 1.86 0.25
N LEU A 37 -7.87 2.49 1.28
CA LEU A 37 -6.93 1.86 2.19
C LEU A 37 -7.49 1.82 3.61
N PRO A 38 -6.98 0.92 4.47
CA PRO A 38 -7.38 0.93 5.88
C PRO A 38 -7.11 2.29 6.52
N ALA A 39 -8.01 2.71 7.40
CA ALA A 39 -7.91 4.04 8.01
C ALA A 39 -6.73 4.20 8.95
N ASP A 40 -6.21 3.09 9.47
CA ASP A 40 -5.17 3.09 10.50
C ASP A 40 -3.75 3.10 9.94
N ILE A 41 -3.58 3.32 8.64
CA ILE A 41 -2.25 3.31 8.05
C ILE A 41 -1.43 4.52 8.49
N ASN A 42 -0.12 4.29 8.60
CA ASN A 42 0.87 5.32 8.87
C ASN A 42 2.04 5.10 7.91
N GLU A 43 2.93 6.08 7.85
CA GLU A 43 4.19 5.89 7.13
C GLU A 43 4.93 4.70 7.72
N GLY A 44 5.39 3.81 6.87
CA GLY A 44 6.04 2.57 7.29
C GLY A 44 5.11 1.39 7.47
N SER A 45 3.79 1.59 7.41
CA SER A 45 2.83 0.49 7.52
C SER A 45 2.97 -0.49 6.37
N GLY A 46 2.78 -1.77 6.67
CA GLY A 46 2.71 -2.81 5.65
C GLY A 46 1.27 -3.04 5.23
N LEU A 47 1.07 -3.29 3.94
CA LEU A 47 -0.25 -3.58 3.38
C LEU A 47 -0.14 -4.82 2.51
N ALA A 48 -1.13 -5.69 2.61
CA ALA A 48 -1.29 -6.82 1.69
C ALA A 48 -2.39 -6.47 0.69
N TYR A 49 -2.11 -6.64 -0.58
CA TYR A 49 -3.09 -6.46 -1.64
C TYR A 49 -3.39 -7.80 -2.27
N GLU A 50 -4.61 -8.26 -2.10
CA GLU A 50 -5.09 -9.45 -2.77
C GLU A 50 -6.61 -9.37 -2.91
N MET A 51 -7.13 -10.02 -3.92
CA MET A 51 -8.57 -10.03 -4.19
C MET A 51 -9.15 -8.61 -4.28
N LEU A 52 -8.38 -7.70 -4.86
CA LEU A 52 -8.76 -6.30 -5.08
C LEU A 52 -8.96 -5.50 -3.78
N GLU A 53 -8.40 -5.98 -2.68
CA GLU A 53 -8.50 -5.30 -1.39
C GLU A 53 -7.13 -5.12 -0.76
N TYR A 54 -6.98 -3.99 -0.05
CA TYR A 54 -5.81 -3.72 0.78
C TYR A 54 -6.13 -4.05 2.23
N THR A 55 -5.25 -4.79 2.87
CA THR A 55 -5.39 -5.17 4.27
C THR A 55 -4.15 -4.72 5.03
N LEU A 56 -4.36 -4.11 6.19
CA LEU A 56 -3.26 -3.68 7.05
C LEU A 56 -2.61 -4.91 7.69
N LEU A 57 -1.31 -4.98 7.58
CA LEU A 57 -0.53 -6.08 8.16
C LEU A 57 -0.14 -5.79 9.61
#